data_43af5c88a1716780de7725f0c33d4341
#
_entry.id   43af5c88a1716780de7725f0c33d4341
#
_cell.length_a   1.000
_cell.length_b   1.000
_cell.length_c   1.000
_cell.angle_alpha   90.00
_cell.angle_beta   90.00
_cell.angle_gamma   90.00
#
_symmetry.space_group_name_H-M   'P 1'
#
loop_
_entity.id
_entity.type
_entity.pdbx_description
1 polymer ?
#
loop_
_entity_poly.entity_id
_entity_poly.type
_entity_poly.pdbx_seq_one_letter_code
_entity_poly.pdbx_strand_id
1 'polypeptide(L)'
;MEKELIQKFYKYNLEKKQSEKVESHLLFSTLTKDRHCFSFVGAGGKSSLIEVMAAWGTKQGKKVLVTTTTHIFRPEPEKLARTPEDLERIWGAGDWAVIGEVEVKQPQKLKMPDPDWMRQAMALADFVLIEADGSKRLPCKVPATHEPVILPETEVVIAVLGLSALEQPLKECCFRLEEAEKLLEADEDHLLSCEDMAKILASEEGLRKDVEGRKYVAVLNQCDDDTRREGGERIGEMLRGWGVENVVLTKLRNCRAGGATVKF
;
A
#
# COMPACT_ATOMS: atom_id res chain seq x y z
N MET A 1 -25.75 3.98 -11.72
CA MET A 1 -24.62 3.92 -12.67
C MET A 1 -23.35 3.80 -11.84
N GLU A 2 -22.86 2.58 -11.64
CA GLU A 2 -21.58 2.33 -11.00
C GLU A 2 -20.50 2.99 -11.88
N LYS A 3 -19.80 3.97 -11.32
CA LYS A 3 -18.62 4.53 -11.97
C LYS A 3 -17.51 3.51 -11.84
N GLU A 4 -17.17 2.85 -12.94
CA GLU A 4 -16.02 1.95 -13.05
C GLU A 4 -14.75 2.66 -12.56
N LEU A 5 -14.17 2.14 -11.47
CA LEU A 5 -12.83 2.51 -11.05
C LEU A 5 -11.87 2.14 -12.18
N ILE A 6 -11.28 3.13 -12.84
CA ILE A 6 -10.25 2.86 -13.85
C ILE A 6 -9.02 2.36 -13.11
N GLN A 7 -8.88 1.04 -13.07
CA GLN A 7 -7.75 0.36 -12.45
C GLN A 7 -6.98 -0.36 -13.54
N LYS A 8 -5.70 -0.08 -13.65
CA LYS A 8 -4.81 -0.82 -14.54
C LYS A 8 -3.69 -1.41 -13.71
N PHE A 9 -3.47 -2.69 -13.90
CA PHE A 9 -2.39 -3.44 -13.28
C PHE A 9 -1.51 -4.02 -14.38
N TYR A 10 -0.20 -3.92 -14.19
CA TYR A 10 0.77 -4.51 -15.08
C TYR A 10 1.76 -5.30 -14.23
N LYS A 11 2.01 -6.55 -14.62
CA LYS A 11 3.07 -7.36 -14.04
C LYS A 11 4.28 -7.30 -14.97
N TYR A 12 5.46 -7.04 -14.42
CA TYR A 12 6.68 -7.06 -15.20
C TYR A 12 7.01 -8.49 -15.63
N ASN A 13 7.14 -8.70 -16.95
CA ASN A 13 7.49 -9.99 -17.55
C ASN A 13 8.99 -10.03 -17.87
N LEU A 14 9.72 -10.96 -17.24
CA LEU A 14 11.18 -11.09 -17.40
C LEU A 14 11.61 -11.48 -18.81
N GLU A 15 10.88 -12.40 -19.45
CA GLU A 15 11.26 -12.91 -20.77
C GLU A 15 11.14 -11.84 -21.83
N LYS A 16 10.12 -10.98 -21.71
CA LYS A 16 9.83 -9.91 -22.66
C LYS A 16 10.43 -8.56 -22.27
N LYS A 17 11.02 -8.46 -21.05
CA LYS A 17 11.57 -7.21 -20.48
C LYS A 17 10.61 -6.02 -20.53
N GLN A 18 9.31 -6.27 -20.38
CA GLN A 18 8.26 -5.26 -20.40
C GLN A 18 7.13 -5.62 -19.43
N SER A 19 6.30 -4.62 -19.10
CA SER A 19 5.09 -4.84 -18.31
C SER A 19 3.95 -5.36 -19.18
N GLU A 20 3.26 -6.39 -18.70
CA GLU A 20 2.05 -6.91 -19.33
C GLU A 20 0.83 -6.54 -18.50
N LYS A 21 -0.24 -6.10 -19.18
CA LYS A 21 -1.51 -5.82 -18.50
C LYS A 21 -2.05 -7.11 -17.90
N VAL A 22 -2.39 -7.05 -16.61
CA VAL A 22 -2.94 -8.17 -15.84
C VAL A 22 -4.30 -7.76 -15.29
N GLU A 23 -5.28 -8.66 -15.35
CA GLU A 23 -6.56 -8.43 -14.67
C GLU A 23 -6.35 -8.42 -13.14
N SER A 24 -6.96 -7.43 -12.46
CA SER A 24 -6.83 -7.27 -11.00
C SER A 24 -7.21 -8.55 -10.24
N HIS A 25 -8.22 -9.27 -10.73
CA HIS A 25 -8.64 -10.54 -10.17
C HIS A 25 -7.51 -11.58 -10.16
N LEU A 26 -6.80 -11.76 -11.28
CA LEU A 26 -5.70 -12.71 -11.39
C LEU A 26 -4.52 -12.33 -10.50
N LEU A 27 -4.19 -11.02 -10.43
CA LEU A 27 -3.13 -10.53 -9.57
C LEU A 27 -3.45 -10.79 -8.11
N PHE A 28 -4.62 -10.34 -7.64
CA PHE A 28 -4.99 -10.48 -6.23
C PHE A 28 -5.20 -11.93 -5.83
N SER A 29 -5.83 -12.78 -6.67
CA SER A 29 -5.96 -14.21 -6.38
C SER A 29 -4.60 -14.90 -6.21
N THR A 30 -3.59 -14.49 -6.99
CA THR A 30 -2.23 -15.01 -6.86
C THR A 30 -1.52 -14.49 -5.59
N LEU A 31 -1.71 -13.21 -5.25
CA LEU A 31 -1.11 -12.61 -4.06
C LEU A 31 -1.70 -13.15 -2.76
N THR A 32 -3.02 -13.41 -2.76
CA THR A 32 -3.79 -13.82 -1.57
C THR A 32 -3.95 -15.33 -1.42
N LYS A 33 -3.44 -16.13 -2.38
CA LYS A 33 -3.51 -17.58 -2.30
C LYS A 33 -2.83 -18.08 -1.03
N ASP A 34 -3.61 -18.75 -0.16
CA ASP A 34 -3.14 -19.28 1.12
C ASP A 34 -2.50 -18.23 2.05
N ARG A 35 -2.95 -16.96 1.93
CA ARG A 35 -2.48 -15.83 2.72
C ARG A 35 -3.65 -15.07 3.35
N HIS A 36 -3.42 -14.60 4.56
CA HIS A 36 -4.42 -13.99 5.41
C HIS A 36 -4.10 -12.53 5.77
N CYS A 37 -2.82 -12.21 6.08
CA CYS A 37 -2.42 -10.91 6.62
C CYS A 37 -1.39 -10.18 5.74
N PHE A 38 -1.71 -8.92 5.39
CA PHE A 38 -0.96 -8.08 4.46
C PHE A 38 -0.62 -6.75 5.10
N SER A 39 0.67 -6.37 5.15
CA SER A 39 1.11 -5.04 5.57
C SER A 39 1.51 -4.19 4.38
N PHE A 40 1.01 -2.94 4.35
CA PHE A 40 1.32 -1.96 3.31
C PHE A 40 2.27 -0.91 3.86
N VAL A 41 3.41 -0.75 3.21
CA VAL A 41 4.48 0.20 3.60
C VAL A 41 4.80 1.16 2.45
N GLY A 42 5.50 2.26 2.75
CA GLY A 42 5.96 3.22 1.74
C GLY A 42 4.99 4.37 1.50
N ALA A 43 4.88 4.83 0.25
CA ALA A 43 4.18 6.05 -0.14
C ALA A 43 3.55 5.95 -1.54
N GLY A 44 2.81 7.00 -1.97
CA GLY A 44 2.32 7.08 -3.35
C GLY A 44 1.09 6.23 -3.67
N GLY A 45 0.26 5.87 -2.64
CA GLY A 45 -1.04 5.27 -2.92
C GLY A 45 -1.40 4.01 -2.13
N LYS A 46 -0.80 3.77 -0.95
CA LYS A 46 -1.15 2.66 -0.06
C LYS A 46 -2.65 2.54 0.19
N SER A 47 -3.27 3.62 0.71
CA SER A 47 -4.71 3.60 1.04
C SER A 47 -5.57 3.26 -0.16
N SER A 48 -5.25 3.79 -1.37
CA SER A 48 -5.98 3.43 -2.59
C SER A 48 -5.82 1.96 -2.97
N LEU A 49 -4.64 1.38 -2.77
CA LEU A 49 -4.41 -0.04 -3.04
C LEU A 49 -5.13 -0.92 -2.01
N ILE A 50 -5.13 -0.53 -0.74
CA ILE A 50 -5.89 -1.18 0.33
C ILE A 50 -7.39 -1.20 -0.01
N GLU A 51 -7.96 -0.06 -0.41
CA GLU A 51 -9.39 0.05 -0.81
C GLU A 51 -9.73 -0.89 -1.97
N VAL A 52 -8.87 -0.90 -3.01
CA VAL A 52 -9.07 -1.74 -4.19
C VAL A 52 -9.01 -3.22 -3.83
N MET A 53 -8.03 -3.60 -3.00
CA MET A 53 -7.88 -4.98 -2.55
C MET A 53 -9.00 -5.40 -1.60
N ALA A 54 -9.46 -4.48 -0.71
CA ALA A 54 -10.60 -4.72 0.16
C ALA A 54 -11.89 -4.93 -0.65
N ALA A 55 -12.18 -4.03 -1.60
CA ALA A 55 -13.35 -4.16 -2.47
C ALA A 55 -13.32 -5.45 -3.31
N TRP A 56 -12.13 -5.86 -3.78
CA TRP A 56 -11.98 -7.13 -4.48
C TRP A 56 -12.27 -8.32 -3.56
N GLY A 57 -11.69 -8.36 -2.38
CA GLY A 57 -11.90 -9.44 -1.40
C GLY A 57 -13.37 -9.59 -1.00
N THR A 58 -14.04 -8.46 -0.74
CA THR A 58 -15.47 -8.43 -0.43
C THR A 58 -16.32 -8.99 -1.59
N LYS A 59 -16.00 -8.64 -2.84
CA LYS A 59 -16.67 -9.21 -4.03
C LYS A 59 -16.45 -10.73 -4.17
N GLN A 60 -15.38 -11.28 -3.57
CA GLN A 60 -15.15 -12.73 -3.48
C GLN A 60 -15.85 -13.38 -2.28
N GLY A 61 -16.69 -12.65 -1.57
CA GLY A 61 -17.41 -13.13 -0.37
C GLY A 61 -16.52 -13.28 0.86
N LYS A 62 -15.35 -12.61 0.89
CA LYS A 62 -14.41 -12.66 2.02
C LYS A 62 -14.76 -11.64 3.10
N LYS A 63 -14.59 -12.03 4.35
CA LYS A 63 -14.60 -11.13 5.52
C LYS A 63 -13.30 -10.33 5.51
N VAL A 64 -13.34 -9.07 5.04
CA VAL A 64 -12.15 -8.24 4.93
C VAL A 64 -12.08 -7.24 6.08
N LEU A 65 -10.93 -7.19 6.75
CA LEU A 65 -10.61 -6.26 7.82
C LEU A 65 -9.51 -5.31 7.36
N VAL A 66 -9.73 -3.99 7.53
CA VAL A 66 -8.71 -2.95 7.32
C VAL A 66 -8.35 -2.34 8.66
N THR A 67 -7.06 -2.15 8.92
CA THR A 67 -6.56 -1.53 10.15
C THR A 67 -5.22 -0.83 9.93
N THR A 68 -4.62 -0.33 11.01
CA THR A 68 -3.31 0.33 10.97
C THR A 68 -2.52 0.05 12.24
N THR A 69 -1.21 0.03 12.12
CA THR A 69 -0.26 0.09 13.25
C THR A 69 0.25 1.51 13.51
N THR A 70 -0.19 2.48 12.68
CA THR A 70 0.18 3.90 12.80
C THR A 70 -1.06 4.79 12.81
N HIS A 71 -1.37 5.45 11.68
CA HIS A 71 -2.54 6.30 11.55
C HIS A 71 -3.14 6.20 10.15
N ILE A 72 -4.46 6.00 10.08
CA ILE A 72 -5.23 6.09 8.83
C ILE A 72 -6.33 7.14 8.97
N PHE A 73 -6.89 7.61 7.86
CA PHE A 73 -8.10 8.42 7.90
C PHE A 73 -9.28 7.60 8.39
N ARG A 74 -10.12 8.24 9.21
CA ARG A 74 -11.35 7.62 9.69
C ARG A 74 -12.29 7.33 8.51
N PRO A 75 -12.80 6.09 8.38
CA PRO A 75 -13.76 5.73 7.34
C PRO A 75 -15.14 6.34 7.63
N GLU A 76 -16.08 6.11 6.70
CA GLU A 76 -17.48 6.34 6.96
C GLU A 76 -17.95 5.53 8.18
N PRO A 77 -18.86 6.09 9.00
CA PRO A 77 -19.28 5.45 10.26
C PRO A 77 -19.77 4.02 10.10
N GLU A 78 -20.39 3.71 8.97
CA GLU A 78 -20.96 2.40 8.64
C GLU A 78 -19.90 1.30 8.53
N LYS A 79 -18.66 1.66 8.19
CA LYS A 79 -17.52 0.74 8.06
C LYS A 79 -16.70 0.58 9.33
N LEU A 80 -16.89 1.47 10.32
CA LEU A 80 -16.12 1.43 11.56
C LEU A 80 -16.72 0.41 12.54
N ALA A 81 -15.96 -0.66 12.80
CA ALA A 81 -16.32 -1.69 13.78
C ALA A 81 -15.64 -1.42 15.13
N ARG A 82 -16.37 -1.60 16.21
CA ARG A 82 -15.90 -1.47 17.60
C ARG A 82 -16.13 -2.75 18.42
N THR A 83 -16.97 -3.63 17.91
CA THR A 83 -17.32 -4.90 18.54
C THR A 83 -17.37 -6.01 17.49
N PRO A 84 -17.36 -7.30 17.93
CA PRO A 84 -17.55 -8.43 17.02
C PRO A 84 -18.88 -8.36 16.24
N GLU A 85 -19.96 -7.87 16.88
CA GLU A 85 -21.26 -7.72 16.26
C GLU A 85 -21.24 -6.67 15.14
N ASP A 86 -20.45 -5.60 15.30
CA ASP A 86 -20.23 -4.62 14.23
C ASP A 86 -19.55 -5.27 13.03
N LEU A 87 -18.52 -6.11 13.26
CA LEU A 87 -17.83 -6.83 12.19
C LEU A 87 -18.80 -7.71 11.40
N GLU A 88 -19.59 -8.55 12.10
CA GLU A 88 -20.58 -9.43 11.44
C GLU A 88 -21.65 -8.65 10.69
N ARG A 89 -22.12 -7.53 11.23
CA ARG A 89 -23.09 -6.64 10.58
C ARG A 89 -22.52 -6.05 9.29
N ILE A 90 -21.27 -5.54 9.31
CA ILE A 90 -20.61 -4.91 8.15
C ILE A 90 -20.34 -5.96 7.07
N TRP A 91 -19.76 -7.10 7.43
CA TRP A 91 -19.50 -8.19 6.48
C TRP A 91 -20.79 -8.78 5.92
N GLY A 92 -21.83 -8.92 6.76
CA GLY A 92 -23.16 -9.36 6.33
C GLY A 92 -23.84 -8.41 5.34
N ALA A 93 -23.50 -7.11 5.38
CA ALA A 93 -23.93 -6.13 4.39
C ALA A 93 -23.11 -6.16 3.08
N GLY A 94 -22.10 -7.03 2.99
CA GLY A 94 -21.23 -7.16 1.80
C GLY A 94 -20.21 -6.04 1.68
N ASP A 95 -19.71 -5.51 2.81
CA ASP A 95 -18.69 -4.46 2.84
C ASP A 95 -17.46 -4.91 3.65
N TRP A 96 -16.34 -4.17 3.58
CA TRP A 96 -15.18 -4.39 4.44
C TRP A 96 -15.29 -3.58 5.73
N ALA A 97 -14.81 -4.16 6.81
CA ALA A 97 -14.78 -3.51 8.11
C ALA A 97 -13.44 -2.79 8.36
N VAL A 98 -13.49 -1.69 9.09
CA VAL A 98 -12.32 -0.95 9.54
C VAL A 98 -12.31 -0.90 11.06
N ILE A 99 -11.15 -1.18 11.68
CA ILE A 99 -10.95 -1.00 13.13
C ILE A 99 -9.82 -0.01 13.41
N GLY A 100 -9.93 0.69 14.52
CA GLY A 100 -8.94 1.64 15.02
C GLY A 100 -9.53 2.50 16.13
N GLU A 101 -8.67 3.11 16.93
CA GLU A 101 -9.07 4.09 17.92
C GLU A 101 -9.02 5.51 17.32
N VAL A 102 -10.00 6.35 17.69
CA VAL A 102 -10.01 7.74 17.24
C VAL A 102 -8.84 8.48 17.86
N GLU A 103 -8.01 9.13 17.02
CA GLU A 103 -6.91 9.96 17.51
C GLU A 103 -7.43 11.25 18.12
N VAL A 104 -7.15 11.46 19.40
CA VAL A 104 -7.70 12.59 20.16
C VAL A 104 -7.32 13.95 19.57
N LYS A 105 -6.06 14.10 19.14
CA LYS A 105 -5.55 15.36 18.55
C LYS A 105 -5.96 15.55 17.09
N GLN A 106 -6.36 14.50 16.41
CA GLN A 106 -6.76 14.49 15.00
C GLN A 106 -7.99 13.56 14.82
N PRO A 107 -9.21 14.00 15.23
CA PRO A 107 -10.42 13.15 15.25
C PRO A 107 -10.83 12.58 13.88
N GLN A 108 -10.28 13.15 12.79
CA GLN A 108 -10.43 12.65 11.43
C GLN A 108 -9.53 11.44 11.14
N LYS A 109 -8.69 11.02 12.10
CA LYS A 109 -7.81 9.85 11.97
C LYS A 109 -8.12 8.80 13.01
N LEU A 110 -7.78 7.56 12.66
CA LEU A 110 -7.68 6.43 13.55
C LEU A 110 -6.20 6.12 13.76
N LYS A 111 -5.84 5.74 14.97
CA LYS A 111 -4.57 5.11 15.34
C LYS A 111 -4.77 3.61 15.56
N MET A 112 -3.69 2.90 15.81
CA MET A 112 -3.72 1.47 16.16
C MET A 112 -4.76 1.20 17.25
N PRO A 113 -5.65 0.21 17.07
CA PRO A 113 -6.64 -0.18 18.08
C PRO A 113 -5.97 -0.87 19.27
N ASP A 114 -6.74 -1.06 20.35
CA ASP A 114 -6.32 -1.92 21.47
C ASP A 114 -5.80 -3.26 20.96
N PRO A 115 -4.63 -3.75 21.45
CA PRO A 115 -4.01 -4.98 20.94
C PRO A 115 -4.87 -6.23 21.07
N ASP A 116 -5.67 -6.36 22.14
CA ASP A 116 -6.54 -7.52 22.36
C ASP A 116 -7.72 -7.50 21.38
N TRP A 117 -8.32 -6.32 21.19
CA TRP A 117 -9.34 -6.10 20.18
C TRP A 117 -8.81 -6.35 18.76
N MET A 118 -7.61 -5.88 18.47
CA MET A 118 -6.98 -6.09 17.16
C MET A 118 -6.79 -7.60 16.87
N ARG A 119 -6.23 -8.35 17.80
CA ARG A 119 -6.05 -9.81 17.65
C ARG A 119 -7.38 -10.53 17.46
N GLN A 120 -8.38 -10.19 18.26
CA GLN A 120 -9.72 -10.78 18.15
C GLN A 120 -10.34 -10.51 16.77
N ALA A 121 -10.30 -9.27 16.29
CA ALA A 121 -10.86 -8.90 15.00
C ALA A 121 -10.12 -9.56 13.82
N MET A 122 -8.78 -9.64 13.91
CA MET A 122 -7.96 -10.30 12.89
C MET A 122 -8.29 -11.79 12.79
N ALA A 123 -8.52 -12.47 13.91
CA ALA A 123 -8.88 -13.90 13.94
C ALA A 123 -10.26 -14.21 13.32
N LEU A 124 -11.15 -13.23 13.24
CA LEU A 124 -12.49 -13.37 12.65
C LEU A 124 -12.53 -13.09 11.15
N ALA A 125 -11.49 -12.45 10.60
CA ALA A 125 -11.42 -12.03 9.21
C ALA A 125 -10.82 -13.13 8.30
N ASP A 126 -11.20 -13.15 7.02
CA ASP A 126 -10.51 -13.94 5.99
C ASP A 126 -9.27 -13.21 5.45
N PHE A 127 -9.34 -11.87 5.31
CA PHE A 127 -8.23 -11.02 4.88
C PHE A 127 -8.06 -9.84 5.82
N VAL A 128 -6.81 -9.62 6.25
CA VAL A 128 -6.41 -8.48 7.07
C VAL A 128 -5.45 -7.60 6.28
N LEU A 129 -5.82 -6.34 6.09
CA LEU A 129 -5.06 -5.33 5.36
C LEU A 129 -4.62 -4.23 6.32
N ILE A 130 -3.31 -4.08 6.52
CA ILE A 130 -2.73 -3.21 7.55
C ILE A 130 -1.93 -2.08 6.90
N GLU A 131 -2.29 -0.82 7.13
CA GLU A 131 -1.40 0.30 6.81
C GLU A 131 -0.35 0.42 7.92
N ALA A 132 0.92 0.05 7.60
CA ALA A 132 1.98 -0.14 8.58
C ALA A 132 2.90 1.08 8.77
N ASP A 133 2.71 2.14 7.97
CA ASP A 133 3.45 3.40 8.10
C ASP A 133 2.67 4.60 7.52
N GLY A 134 3.07 5.83 7.92
CA GLY A 134 2.55 7.07 7.37
C GLY A 134 3.45 7.64 6.26
N SER A 135 2.88 8.42 5.31
CA SER A 135 3.63 9.02 4.20
C SER A 135 3.30 10.48 3.90
N LYS A 136 2.48 11.13 4.73
CA LYS A 136 2.00 12.53 4.53
C LYS A 136 1.50 12.83 3.12
N ARG A 137 0.99 11.82 2.39
CA ARG A 137 0.52 11.89 1.00
C ARG A 137 1.59 12.19 -0.05
N LEU A 138 2.86 12.13 0.30
CA LEU A 138 3.94 12.22 -0.66
C LEU A 138 4.05 10.92 -1.48
N PRO A 139 4.60 10.99 -2.72
CA PRO A 139 4.72 9.82 -3.58
C PRO A 139 5.87 8.89 -3.19
N CYS A 140 6.89 9.40 -2.50
CA CYS A 140 8.06 8.66 -2.06
C CYS A 140 8.20 8.69 -0.54
N LYS A 141 8.90 7.69 0.02
CA LYS A 141 9.27 7.61 1.43
C LYS A 141 10.45 6.68 1.63
N VAL A 142 11.34 7.07 2.54
CA VAL A 142 12.31 6.17 3.19
C VAL A 142 11.89 6.03 4.66
N PRO A 143 11.78 4.82 5.24
CA PRO A 143 11.29 4.66 6.60
C PRO A 143 12.31 5.15 7.63
N ALA A 144 11.82 5.79 8.69
CA ALA A 144 12.63 6.11 9.86
C ALA A 144 12.97 4.85 10.67
N THR A 145 13.84 4.97 11.68
CA THR A 145 14.28 3.85 12.53
C THR A 145 13.14 3.07 13.17
N HIS A 146 12.06 3.77 13.57
CA HIS A 146 10.87 3.19 14.21
C HIS A 146 9.77 2.79 13.21
N GLU A 147 10.02 2.87 11.92
CA GLU A 147 9.11 2.52 10.83
C GLU A 147 9.75 1.46 9.91
N PRO A 148 8.93 0.64 9.25
CA PRO A 148 7.49 0.42 9.47
C PRO A 148 7.21 -0.37 10.76
N VAL A 149 5.95 -0.40 11.21
CA VAL A 149 5.51 -1.27 12.31
C VAL A 149 4.78 -2.46 11.71
N ILE A 150 5.53 -3.51 11.40
CA ILE A 150 5.02 -4.76 10.81
C ILE A 150 4.66 -5.73 11.92
N LEU A 151 3.42 -6.22 11.93
CA LEU A 151 2.99 -7.20 12.93
C LEU A 151 3.59 -8.59 12.65
N PRO A 152 3.81 -9.41 13.70
CA PRO A 152 4.30 -10.78 13.54
C PRO A 152 3.42 -11.65 12.62
N GLU A 153 2.11 -11.41 12.62
CA GLU A 153 1.11 -12.13 11.83
C GLU A 153 1.17 -11.79 10.33
N THR A 154 1.92 -10.75 9.94
CA THR A 154 2.06 -10.36 8.54
C THR A 154 2.74 -11.46 7.72
N GLU A 155 2.11 -11.89 6.65
CA GLU A 155 2.64 -12.91 5.73
C GLU A 155 3.17 -12.28 4.44
N VAL A 156 2.61 -11.12 4.05
CA VAL A 156 2.97 -10.42 2.82
C VAL A 156 3.21 -8.94 3.13
N VAL A 157 4.35 -8.42 2.73
CA VAL A 157 4.66 -6.98 2.78
C VAL A 157 4.52 -6.41 1.37
N ILE A 158 3.64 -5.43 1.22
CA ILE A 158 3.40 -4.72 -0.04
C ILE A 158 3.98 -3.31 0.08
N ALA A 159 5.12 -3.09 -0.55
CA ALA A 159 5.81 -1.81 -0.58
C ALA A 159 5.32 -0.98 -1.77
N VAL A 160 4.75 0.18 -1.50
CA VAL A 160 4.19 1.07 -2.52
C VAL A 160 5.09 2.29 -2.68
N LEU A 161 5.38 2.65 -3.93
CA LEU A 161 6.10 3.86 -4.30
C LEU A 161 5.45 4.49 -5.54
N GLY A 162 5.25 5.81 -5.50
CA GLY A 162 4.58 6.53 -6.58
C GLY A 162 5.53 6.99 -7.65
N LEU A 163 5.30 6.60 -8.91
CA LEU A 163 6.10 7.01 -10.07
C LEU A 163 6.06 8.52 -10.34
N SER A 164 5.14 9.27 -9.71
CA SER A 164 5.17 10.74 -9.78
C SER A 164 6.34 11.36 -9.02
N ALA A 165 7.10 10.59 -8.24
CA ALA A 165 8.34 11.02 -7.61
C ALA A 165 9.54 11.03 -8.57
N LEU A 166 9.46 10.31 -9.69
CA LEU A 166 10.53 10.23 -10.66
C LEU A 166 10.86 11.63 -11.22
N GLU A 167 12.15 11.97 -11.27
CA GLU A 167 12.68 13.26 -11.71
C GLU A 167 12.20 14.47 -10.87
N GLN A 168 11.73 14.23 -9.63
CA GLN A 168 11.39 15.29 -8.68
C GLN A 168 12.48 15.42 -7.61
N PRO A 169 12.72 16.64 -7.08
CA PRO A 169 13.65 16.85 -5.98
C PRO A 169 13.19 16.08 -4.72
N LEU A 170 14.15 15.49 -4.00
CA LEU A 170 13.87 14.72 -2.77
C LEU A 170 13.02 15.51 -1.78
N LYS A 171 13.32 16.79 -1.54
CA LYS A 171 12.59 17.66 -0.61
C LYS A 171 11.12 17.86 -0.95
N GLU A 172 10.75 17.73 -2.23
CA GLU A 172 9.38 17.93 -2.68
C GLU A 172 8.55 16.65 -2.71
N CYS A 173 9.20 15.50 -2.92
CA CYS A 173 8.50 14.25 -3.20
C CYS A 173 8.70 13.16 -2.15
N CYS A 174 9.71 13.26 -1.27
CA CYS A 174 10.03 12.20 -0.32
C CYS A 174 9.70 12.56 1.12
N PHE A 175 8.94 11.70 1.80
CA PHE A 175 8.73 11.77 3.24
C PHE A 175 9.90 11.14 3.98
N ARG A 176 10.39 11.78 5.06
CA ARG A 176 11.61 11.44 5.79
C ARG A 176 12.86 11.78 4.96
N LEU A 177 13.00 13.07 4.66
CA LEU A 177 14.07 13.58 3.81
C LEU A 177 15.46 13.15 4.29
N GLU A 178 15.76 13.34 5.58
CA GLU A 178 17.06 12.96 6.18
C GLU A 178 17.41 11.48 5.99
N GLU A 179 16.42 10.60 6.08
CA GLU A 179 16.60 9.16 5.85
C GLU A 179 16.85 8.87 4.36
N ALA A 180 16.19 9.63 3.47
CA ALA A 180 16.38 9.50 2.03
C ALA A 180 17.76 10.00 1.58
N GLU A 181 18.19 11.16 2.08
CA GLU A 181 19.54 11.72 1.83
C GLU A 181 20.63 10.74 2.26
N LYS A 182 20.47 10.14 3.45
CA LYS A 182 21.41 9.14 3.97
C LYS A 182 21.43 7.88 3.12
N LEU A 183 20.27 7.32 2.77
CA LEU A 183 20.18 6.08 1.97
C LEU A 183 20.76 6.29 0.57
N LEU A 184 20.47 7.44 -0.07
CA LEU A 184 20.86 7.71 -1.44
C LEU A 184 22.24 8.38 -1.56
N GLU A 185 22.83 8.83 -0.43
CA GLU A 185 24.07 9.60 -0.39
C GLU A 185 23.96 10.90 -1.23
N ALA A 186 22.81 11.57 -1.14
CA ALA A 186 22.42 12.71 -1.96
C ALA A 186 21.88 13.85 -1.11
N ASP A 187 21.81 15.06 -1.66
CA ASP A 187 21.23 16.22 -0.99
C ASP A 187 19.72 16.38 -1.28
N GLU A 188 19.11 17.36 -0.66
CA GLU A 188 17.67 17.63 -0.75
C GLU A 188 17.19 18.03 -2.16
N ASP A 189 18.08 18.59 -2.99
CA ASP A 189 17.78 19.02 -4.37
C ASP A 189 17.99 17.89 -5.41
N HIS A 190 18.53 16.75 -4.99
CA HIS A 190 18.73 15.59 -5.85
C HIS A 190 17.44 15.14 -6.51
N LEU A 191 17.48 15.00 -7.84
CA LEU A 191 16.34 14.50 -8.62
C LEU A 191 16.30 12.97 -8.59
N LEU A 192 15.21 12.39 -8.09
CA LEU A 192 15.06 10.94 -8.00
C LEU A 192 15.14 10.26 -9.36
N SER A 193 16.14 9.41 -9.54
CA SER A 193 16.32 8.56 -10.71
C SER A 193 15.58 7.22 -10.59
N CYS A 194 15.53 6.45 -11.66
CA CYS A 194 15.02 5.07 -11.61
C CYS A 194 15.85 4.19 -10.67
N GLU A 195 17.18 4.40 -10.61
CA GLU A 195 18.08 3.65 -9.74
C GLU A 195 17.83 3.96 -8.27
N ASP A 196 17.63 5.23 -7.92
CA ASP A 196 17.30 5.64 -6.55
C ASP A 196 15.98 5.01 -6.09
N MET A 197 14.96 5.05 -6.94
CA MET A 197 13.66 4.44 -6.64
C MET A 197 13.77 2.92 -6.47
N ALA A 198 14.58 2.25 -7.29
CA ALA A 198 14.88 0.83 -7.13
C ALA A 198 15.64 0.56 -5.83
N LYS A 199 16.64 1.39 -5.48
CA LYS A 199 17.40 1.30 -4.22
C LYS A 199 16.49 1.44 -3.00
N ILE A 200 15.58 2.43 -3.00
CA ILE A 200 14.58 2.61 -1.93
C ILE A 200 13.71 1.37 -1.75
N LEU A 201 13.26 0.73 -2.85
CA LEU A 201 12.42 -0.46 -2.79
C LEU A 201 13.17 -1.74 -2.41
N ALA A 202 14.44 -1.88 -2.78
CA ALA A 202 15.21 -3.11 -2.56
C ALA A 202 16.04 -3.12 -1.28
N SER A 203 16.38 -1.95 -0.71
CA SER A 203 17.24 -1.83 0.45
C SER A 203 16.55 -2.25 1.75
N GLU A 204 17.29 -2.92 2.64
CA GLU A 204 16.88 -3.18 4.03
C GLU A 204 16.86 -1.91 4.90
N GLU A 205 17.50 -0.84 4.47
CA GLU A 205 17.36 0.51 5.05
C GLU A 205 16.22 1.30 4.38
N GLY A 206 15.66 0.79 3.28
CA GLY A 206 14.52 1.33 2.55
C GLY A 206 13.22 0.57 2.84
N LEU A 207 12.40 0.37 1.81
CA LEU A 207 11.08 -0.24 1.95
C LEU A 207 11.10 -1.78 2.12
N ARG A 208 12.26 -2.41 2.06
CA ARG A 208 12.44 -3.82 2.41
C ARG A 208 12.82 -4.04 3.88
N LYS A 209 12.86 -2.99 4.67
CA LYS A 209 13.15 -3.04 6.10
C LYS A 209 12.12 -3.91 6.84
N ASP A 210 12.61 -4.78 7.75
CA ASP A 210 11.82 -5.68 8.61
C ASP A 210 10.92 -6.68 7.86
N VAL A 211 11.24 -6.98 6.58
CA VAL A 211 10.49 -7.96 5.78
C VAL A 211 10.73 -9.40 6.26
N GLU A 212 11.95 -9.75 6.69
CA GLU A 212 12.29 -10.98 7.43
C GLU A 212 11.74 -12.30 6.86
N GLY A 213 11.98 -12.58 5.59
CA GLY A 213 11.53 -13.84 4.97
C GLY A 213 10.04 -13.89 4.59
N ARG A 214 9.26 -12.84 4.89
CA ARG A 214 7.90 -12.67 4.40
C ARG A 214 7.89 -12.49 2.89
N LYS A 215 6.78 -12.83 2.25
CA LYS A 215 6.61 -12.52 0.83
C LYS A 215 6.65 -11.00 0.63
N TYR A 216 7.51 -10.54 -0.27
CA TYR A 216 7.66 -9.13 -0.60
C TYR A 216 7.11 -8.82 -2.00
N VAL A 217 6.37 -7.73 -2.11
CA VAL A 217 5.79 -7.25 -3.38
C VAL A 217 6.09 -5.76 -3.52
N ALA A 218 6.84 -5.37 -4.53
CA ALA A 218 7.07 -3.98 -4.89
C ALA A 218 5.97 -3.48 -5.84
N VAL A 219 5.30 -2.40 -5.45
CA VAL A 219 4.23 -1.77 -6.25
C VAL A 219 4.65 -0.37 -6.66
N LEU A 220 4.83 -0.17 -7.95
CA LEU A 220 5.08 1.12 -8.59
C LEU A 220 3.73 1.70 -9.04
N ASN A 221 3.15 2.55 -8.20
CA ASN A 221 1.85 3.17 -8.46
C ASN A 221 1.98 4.50 -9.23
N GLN A 222 0.83 5.08 -9.64
CA GLN A 222 0.77 6.32 -10.42
C GLN A 222 1.41 6.18 -11.82
N CYS A 223 1.32 5.00 -12.41
CA CYS A 223 1.70 4.71 -13.79
C CYS A 223 0.68 5.34 -14.75
N ASP A 224 0.61 6.70 -14.76
CA ASP A 224 -0.49 7.45 -15.37
C ASP A 224 -0.32 7.71 -16.86
N ASP A 225 0.91 7.73 -17.34
CA ASP A 225 1.33 8.00 -18.72
C ASP A 225 2.45 7.05 -19.17
N ASP A 226 2.84 7.16 -20.44
CA ASP A 226 3.85 6.28 -21.04
C ASP A 226 5.26 6.55 -20.47
N THR A 227 5.62 7.79 -20.16
CA THR A 227 6.92 8.13 -19.55
C THR A 227 7.09 7.45 -18.19
N ARG A 228 6.05 7.53 -17.34
CA ARG A 228 6.05 6.85 -16.03
C ARG A 228 6.02 5.33 -16.18
N ARG A 229 5.35 4.81 -17.20
CA ARG A 229 5.36 3.38 -17.49
C ARG A 229 6.76 2.89 -17.87
N GLU A 230 7.44 3.60 -18.77
CA GLU A 230 8.82 3.29 -19.16
C GLU A 230 9.79 3.38 -17.97
N GLY A 231 9.67 4.42 -17.14
CA GLY A 231 10.42 4.54 -15.89
C GLY A 231 10.15 3.37 -14.94
N GLY A 232 8.88 3.01 -14.76
CA GLY A 232 8.46 1.87 -13.95
C GLY A 232 8.99 0.53 -14.46
N GLU A 233 9.06 0.33 -15.77
CA GLU A 233 9.64 -0.86 -16.40
C GLU A 233 11.16 -0.96 -16.13
N ARG A 234 11.89 0.17 -16.26
CA ARG A 234 13.32 0.23 -15.91
C ARG A 234 13.57 -0.08 -14.44
N ILE A 235 12.78 0.51 -13.54
CA ILE A 235 12.84 0.20 -12.10
C ILE A 235 12.55 -1.28 -11.86
N GLY A 236 11.55 -1.83 -12.52
CA GLY A 236 11.19 -3.26 -12.44
C GLY A 236 12.31 -4.19 -12.89
N GLU A 237 13.04 -3.85 -13.95
CA GLU A 237 14.21 -4.60 -14.42
C GLU A 237 15.33 -4.61 -13.36
N MET A 238 15.66 -3.43 -12.79
CA MET A 238 16.66 -3.30 -11.73
C MET A 238 16.27 -4.10 -10.48
N LEU A 239 15.03 -3.96 -10.00
CA LEU A 239 14.50 -4.68 -8.85
C LEU A 239 14.62 -6.20 -9.01
N ARG A 240 14.30 -6.70 -10.18
CA ARG A 240 14.45 -8.13 -10.50
C ARG A 240 15.91 -8.57 -10.50
N GLY A 241 16.80 -7.75 -11.05
CA GLY A 241 18.25 -7.97 -10.99
C GLY A 241 18.79 -8.03 -9.56
N TRP A 242 18.14 -7.34 -8.62
CA TRP A 242 18.48 -7.32 -7.19
C TRP A 242 17.68 -8.31 -6.35
N GLY A 243 16.97 -9.27 -6.99
CA GLY A 243 16.27 -10.36 -6.30
C GLY A 243 14.87 -10.02 -5.77
N VAL A 244 14.25 -8.93 -6.23
CA VAL A 244 12.84 -8.63 -5.95
C VAL A 244 11.97 -9.31 -7.01
N GLU A 245 11.40 -10.45 -6.68
CA GLU A 245 10.67 -11.29 -7.65
C GLU A 245 9.32 -10.73 -8.07
N ASN A 246 8.60 -10.08 -7.16
CA ASN A 246 7.24 -9.61 -7.41
C ASN A 246 7.22 -8.10 -7.59
N VAL A 247 7.17 -7.64 -8.84
CA VAL A 247 7.05 -6.22 -9.19
C VAL A 247 5.77 -5.99 -9.97
N VAL A 248 4.98 -5.00 -9.54
CA VAL A 248 3.69 -4.65 -10.13
C VAL A 248 3.63 -3.15 -10.40
N LEU A 249 3.25 -2.77 -11.61
CA LEU A 249 2.93 -1.38 -11.94
C LEU A 249 1.43 -1.18 -11.86
N THR A 250 0.99 -0.07 -11.24
CA THR A 250 -0.43 0.21 -11.06
C THR A 250 -0.79 1.64 -11.46
N LYS A 251 -2.00 1.78 -11.98
CA LYS A 251 -2.69 3.06 -12.17
C LYS A 251 -3.98 3.00 -11.39
N LEU A 252 -3.94 3.51 -10.17
CA LEU A 252 -5.08 3.57 -9.27
C LEU A 252 -5.58 5.02 -9.25
N ARG A 253 -6.64 5.31 -10.01
CA ARG A 253 -7.35 6.59 -9.90
C ARG A 253 -8.58 6.40 -9.07
N ASN A 254 -8.68 7.12 -7.95
CA ASN A 254 -9.97 7.32 -7.30
C ASN A 254 -10.83 8.14 -8.26
N CYS A 255 -11.79 7.50 -8.92
CA CYS A 255 -12.88 8.21 -9.57
C CYS A 255 -13.76 8.81 -8.48
N ARG A 256 -13.34 9.92 -7.89
CA ARG A 256 -14.18 10.73 -7.03
C ARG A 256 -15.25 11.35 -7.90
N ALA A 257 -16.44 10.78 -7.91
CA ALA A 257 -17.63 11.43 -8.42
C ALA A 257 -17.95 12.60 -7.51
N GLY A 258 -18.18 13.75 -8.11
CA GLY A 258 -18.59 15.02 -7.55
C GLY A 258 -18.98 15.07 -6.09
N GLY A 259 -18.25 15.85 -5.31
CA GLY A 259 -18.78 16.56 -4.17
C GLY A 259 -18.70 15.93 -2.79
N ALA A 260 -18.33 14.67 -2.63
CA ALA A 260 -18.05 14.13 -1.30
C ALA A 260 -16.64 13.53 -1.28
N THR A 261 -15.74 14.17 -0.56
CA THR A 261 -14.38 13.73 -0.37
C THR A 261 -14.40 12.62 0.69
N VAL A 262 -14.48 11.34 0.31
CA VAL A 262 -14.09 10.26 1.21
C VAL A 262 -12.59 10.38 1.35
N LYS A 263 -12.14 10.97 2.45
CA LYS A 263 -10.74 11.08 2.83
C LYS A 263 -10.44 9.87 3.70
N PHE A 264 -9.70 8.90 3.17
CA PHE A 264 -8.92 7.99 3.99
C PHE A 264 -7.61 8.61 4.41
#